data_65576340bcf612b1f4f516b7bbfe531d
#
_entry.id   65576340bcf612b1f4f516b7bbfe531d
#
_cell.length_a   1.000
_cell.length_b   1.000
_cell.length_c   1.000
_cell.angle_alpha   90.00
_cell.angle_beta   90.00
_cell.angle_gamma   90.00
#
_symmetry.space_group_name_H-M   'P 1'
#
loop_
_entity.id
_entity.type
_entity.pdbx_description
1 polymer ?
#
loop_
_entity_poly.entity_id
_entity_poly.type
_entity_poly.pdbx_seq_one_letter_code
_entity_poly.pdbx_strand_id
1 'polypeptide(L)'
;LFPKLDDKQLQSLIGSAFGSRQMEKSSIGTLESALTSYVLYKDSSDYLQRIPTRDLIDLSITDLTTQFQAATNYECEIYYVGTAPFDDVYQVLSQNLPLKAQEMPSTSPELRPRQQYTENTIFFLPNSKATQSKIYFFIEGKPFDVKDDIFIEAFSSYFGAGFGSLVVDEIREKRAMAYTSYGIV
;
A
#
# COMPACT_ATOMS: atom_id res chain seq x y z
N LEU A 1 26.05 4.11 1.19
CA LEU A 1 25.20 3.29 2.06
C LEU A 1 25.25 1.84 1.58
N PHE A 2 26.15 1.05 2.18
CA PHE A 2 26.16 -0.39 1.94
C PHE A 2 25.67 -1.05 3.23
N PRO A 3 24.48 -1.65 3.25
CA PRO A 3 24.01 -2.35 4.42
C PRO A 3 24.98 -3.50 4.73
N LYS A 4 25.44 -3.59 5.98
CA LYS A 4 26.09 -4.79 6.46
C LYS A 4 25.00 -5.82 6.67
N LEU A 5 24.87 -6.74 5.73
CA LEU A 5 23.95 -7.85 5.81
C LEU A 5 24.64 -9.02 6.51
N ASP A 6 23.94 -9.64 7.45
CA ASP A 6 24.41 -10.77 8.25
C ASP A 6 23.43 -11.94 8.07
N ASP A 7 23.96 -13.13 7.80
CA ASP A 7 23.15 -14.35 7.63
C ASP A 7 22.24 -14.62 8.83
N LYS A 8 22.69 -14.35 10.05
CA LYS A 8 21.83 -14.51 11.23
C LYS A 8 20.66 -13.56 11.23
N GLN A 9 20.88 -12.33 10.80
CA GLN A 9 19.78 -11.35 10.67
C GLN A 9 18.81 -11.78 9.58
N LEU A 10 19.32 -12.24 8.43
CA LEU A 10 18.46 -12.75 7.36
C LEU A 10 17.60 -13.92 7.84
N GLN A 11 18.20 -14.92 8.48
CA GLN A 11 17.46 -16.06 9.03
C GLN A 11 16.44 -15.64 10.09
N SER A 12 16.75 -14.68 10.92
CA SER A 12 15.81 -14.11 11.90
C SER A 12 14.62 -13.42 11.21
N LEU A 13 14.87 -12.65 10.15
CA LEU A 13 13.83 -11.99 9.38
C LEU A 13 12.93 -13.00 8.63
N ILE A 14 13.53 -14.04 8.05
CA ILE A 14 12.80 -15.14 7.43
C ILE A 14 11.89 -15.82 8.47
N GLY A 15 12.42 -16.16 9.63
CA GLY A 15 11.64 -16.74 10.73
C GLY A 15 10.48 -15.84 11.18
N SER A 16 10.73 -14.54 11.30
CA SER A 16 9.70 -13.56 11.64
C SER A 16 8.63 -13.45 10.54
N ALA A 17 9.03 -13.49 9.27
CA ALA A 17 8.10 -13.49 8.14
C ALA A 17 7.20 -14.73 8.14
N PHE A 18 7.73 -15.90 8.45
CA PHE A 18 6.93 -17.13 8.63
C PHE A 18 5.89 -16.97 9.74
N GLY A 19 6.32 -16.50 10.92
CA GLY A 19 5.41 -16.25 12.05
C GLY A 19 4.31 -15.26 11.70
N SER A 20 4.66 -14.14 11.07
CA SER A 20 3.70 -13.14 10.63
C SER A 20 2.68 -13.71 9.64
N ARG A 21 3.14 -14.48 8.65
CA ARG A 21 2.25 -15.10 7.65
C ARG A 21 1.30 -16.15 8.22
N GLN A 22 1.69 -16.83 9.28
CA GLN A 22 0.77 -17.75 10.00
C GLN A 22 -0.36 -16.97 10.70
N MET A 23 -0.06 -15.78 11.24
CA MET A 23 -1.04 -14.96 11.94
C MET A 23 -1.94 -14.16 10.99
N GLU A 24 -1.54 -13.92 9.75
CA GLU A 24 -2.30 -13.15 8.77
C GLU A 24 -3.73 -13.67 8.57
N LYS A 25 -3.89 -14.99 8.53
CA LYS A 25 -5.20 -15.64 8.32
C LYS A 25 -6.18 -15.41 9.49
N SER A 26 -5.67 -15.04 10.64
CA SER A 26 -6.48 -14.70 11.83
C SER A 26 -6.63 -13.19 12.03
N SER A 27 -5.87 -12.38 11.30
CA SER A 27 -5.93 -10.91 11.38
C SER A 27 -7.01 -10.37 10.46
N ILE A 28 -8.06 -9.79 11.04
CA ILE A 28 -9.17 -9.19 10.29
C ILE A 28 -8.68 -8.09 9.36
N GLY A 29 -7.77 -7.22 9.83
CA GLY A 29 -7.22 -6.14 9.01
C GLY A 29 -6.40 -6.65 7.81
N THR A 30 -5.64 -7.72 8.00
CA THR A 30 -4.86 -8.32 6.90
C THR A 30 -5.79 -8.97 5.86
N LEU A 31 -6.82 -9.68 6.31
CA LEU A 31 -7.82 -10.28 5.41
C LEU A 31 -8.58 -9.20 4.62
N GLU A 32 -8.94 -8.12 5.29
CA GLU A 32 -9.57 -6.95 4.68
C GLU A 32 -8.70 -6.35 3.58
N SER A 33 -7.44 -6.03 3.90
CA SER A 33 -6.51 -5.45 2.93
C SER A 33 -6.26 -6.37 1.75
N ALA A 34 -6.12 -7.68 2.01
CA ALA A 34 -5.93 -8.68 0.95
C ALA A 34 -7.15 -8.77 0.03
N LEU A 35 -8.37 -8.78 0.60
CA LEU A 35 -9.60 -8.83 -0.18
C LEU A 35 -9.79 -7.56 -1.00
N THR A 36 -9.59 -6.38 -0.41
CA THR A 36 -9.71 -5.10 -1.10
C THR A 36 -8.70 -4.98 -2.24
N SER A 37 -7.45 -5.35 -2.00
CA SER A 37 -6.41 -5.37 -3.04
C SER A 37 -6.76 -6.36 -4.16
N TYR A 38 -7.30 -7.54 -3.83
CA TYR A 38 -7.74 -8.52 -4.82
C TYR A 38 -8.93 -8.01 -5.65
N VAL A 39 -9.90 -7.35 -5.03
CA VAL A 39 -11.03 -6.74 -5.74
C VAL A 39 -10.52 -5.71 -6.75
N LEU A 40 -9.56 -4.90 -6.37
CA LEU A 40 -9.06 -3.83 -7.23
C LEU A 40 -8.08 -4.31 -8.31
N TYR A 41 -7.28 -5.35 -8.05
CA TYR A 41 -6.12 -5.69 -8.89
C TYR A 41 -6.02 -7.16 -9.28
N LYS A 42 -6.93 -8.03 -8.81
CA LYS A 42 -6.92 -9.48 -9.08
C LYS A 42 -5.54 -10.10 -8.84
N ASP A 43 -5.02 -10.80 -9.85
CA ASP A 43 -3.73 -11.49 -9.76
C ASP A 43 -2.55 -10.55 -9.56
N SER A 44 -2.71 -9.26 -9.87
CA SER A 44 -1.73 -8.20 -9.60
C SER A 44 -1.85 -7.61 -8.20
N SER A 45 -2.70 -8.16 -7.31
CA SER A 45 -2.84 -7.69 -5.93
C SER A 45 -1.55 -7.87 -5.12
N ASP A 46 -1.29 -6.97 -4.20
CA ASP A 46 -0.07 -6.99 -3.38
C ASP A 46 0.11 -8.30 -2.62
N TYR A 47 -0.99 -8.88 -2.16
CA TYR A 47 -0.97 -10.13 -1.42
C TYR A 47 -0.49 -11.32 -2.29
N LEU A 48 -0.89 -11.36 -3.56
CA LEU A 48 -0.53 -12.43 -4.49
C LEU A 48 0.85 -12.21 -5.15
N GLN A 49 1.29 -10.96 -5.28
CA GLN A 49 2.58 -10.63 -5.89
C GLN A 49 3.79 -10.76 -4.94
N ARG A 50 3.56 -10.99 -3.67
CA ARG A 50 4.64 -11.18 -2.71
C ARG A 50 5.37 -12.51 -2.93
N ILE A 51 6.64 -12.57 -2.56
CA ILE A 51 7.44 -13.80 -2.61
C ILE A 51 6.68 -14.94 -1.89
N PRO A 52 6.44 -16.10 -2.52
CA PRO A 52 5.81 -17.22 -1.87
C PRO A 52 6.53 -17.65 -0.59
N THR A 53 5.78 -18.09 0.42
CA THR A 53 6.37 -18.44 1.72
C THR A 53 7.43 -19.54 1.59
N ARG A 54 7.23 -20.50 0.69
CA ARG A 54 8.20 -21.59 0.44
C ARG A 54 9.55 -21.07 -0.09
N ASP A 55 9.51 -19.98 -0.87
CA ASP A 55 10.68 -19.43 -1.55
C ASP A 55 11.48 -18.49 -0.64
N LEU A 56 10.91 -18.10 0.53
CA LEU A 56 11.62 -17.27 1.51
C LEU A 56 12.83 -17.97 2.11
N ILE A 57 12.79 -19.32 2.22
CA ILE A 57 13.87 -20.11 2.81
C ILE A 57 15.12 -20.06 1.95
N ASP A 58 14.95 -19.94 0.65
CA ASP A 58 16.03 -19.97 -0.34
C ASP A 58 16.66 -18.59 -0.56
N LEU A 59 16.16 -17.53 0.10
CA LEU A 59 16.73 -16.20 0.01
C LEU A 59 18.14 -16.14 0.62
N SER A 60 19.06 -15.61 -0.16
CA SER A 60 20.43 -15.35 0.24
C SER A 60 20.72 -13.85 0.40
N ILE A 61 21.82 -13.52 1.11
CA ILE A 61 22.33 -12.15 1.18
C ILE A 61 22.66 -11.61 -0.23
N THR A 62 23.14 -12.47 -1.11
CA THR A 62 23.46 -12.10 -2.49
C THR A 62 22.20 -11.62 -3.23
N ASP A 63 21.06 -12.31 -3.05
CA ASP A 63 19.79 -11.89 -3.67
C ASP A 63 19.37 -10.52 -3.17
N LEU A 64 19.42 -10.30 -1.86
CA LEU A 64 19.08 -9.00 -1.25
C LEU A 64 20.03 -7.89 -1.72
N THR A 65 21.32 -8.15 -1.78
CA THR A 65 22.32 -7.19 -2.25
C THR A 65 22.10 -6.83 -3.71
N THR A 66 21.82 -7.82 -4.53
CA THR A 66 21.54 -7.62 -5.97
C THR A 66 20.30 -6.77 -6.15
N GLN A 67 19.22 -7.04 -5.44
CA GLN A 67 17.99 -6.24 -5.50
C GLN A 67 18.20 -4.82 -4.96
N PHE A 68 18.97 -4.67 -3.89
CA PHE A 68 19.32 -3.35 -3.38
C PHE A 68 20.13 -2.53 -4.40
N GLN A 69 21.12 -3.16 -5.04
CA GLN A 69 21.91 -2.51 -6.08
C GLN A 69 21.06 -2.17 -7.30
N ALA A 70 20.13 -3.04 -7.70
CA ALA A 70 19.19 -2.75 -8.77
C ALA A 70 18.29 -1.55 -8.44
N ALA A 71 17.86 -1.43 -7.19
CA ALA A 71 17.03 -0.30 -6.75
C ALA A 71 17.77 1.06 -6.85
N THR A 72 19.11 1.08 -6.72
CA THR A 72 19.88 2.33 -6.89
C THR A 72 19.99 2.80 -8.34
N ASN A 73 19.52 2.01 -9.30
CA ASN A 73 19.46 2.40 -10.71
C ASN A 73 18.12 3.06 -11.10
N TYR A 74 17.15 3.11 -10.18
CA TYR A 74 15.91 3.85 -10.40
C TYR A 74 16.11 5.35 -10.16
N GLU A 75 15.17 6.14 -10.65
CA GLU A 75 15.07 7.56 -10.32
C GLU A 75 15.02 7.74 -8.80
N CYS A 76 15.83 8.66 -8.29
CA CYS A 76 15.89 8.95 -6.87
C CYS A 76 15.69 10.45 -6.64
N GLU A 77 14.66 10.80 -5.90
CA GLU A 77 14.43 12.15 -5.40
C GLU A 77 14.78 12.19 -3.91
N ILE A 78 15.58 13.18 -3.52
CA ILE A 78 15.99 13.35 -2.12
C ILE A 78 15.43 14.67 -1.60
N TYR A 79 14.56 14.59 -0.62
CA TYR A 79 13.99 15.73 0.07
C TYR A 79 14.73 15.94 1.39
N TYR A 80 15.30 17.12 1.57
CA TYR A 80 15.99 17.49 2.80
C TYR A 80 15.29 18.67 3.47
N VAL A 81 15.01 18.52 4.76
CA VAL A 81 14.52 19.57 5.65
C VAL A 81 15.42 19.64 6.86
N GLY A 82 16.13 20.74 7.03
CA GLY A 82 17.08 20.90 8.13
C GLY A 82 17.79 22.23 8.09
N THR A 83 18.77 22.44 8.99
CA THR A 83 19.52 23.70 9.14
C THR A 83 20.85 23.72 8.38
N ALA A 84 21.33 22.57 7.87
CA ALA A 84 22.55 22.53 7.11
C ALA A 84 22.40 23.22 5.74
N PRO A 85 23.39 23.96 5.25
CA PRO A 85 23.37 24.56 3.92
C PRO A 85 23.21 23.50 2.82
N PHE A 86 22.52 23.87 1.74
CA PHE A 86 22.28 22.97 0.61
C PHE A 86 23.57 22.34 0.06
N ASP A 87 24.62 23.15 -0.13
CA ASP A 87 25.88 22.69 -0.71
C ASP A 87 26.55 21.62 0.14
N ASP A 88 26.50 21.76 1.48
CA ASP A 88 27.09 20.78 2.41
C ASP A 88 26.33 19.46 2.32
N VAL A 89 25.00 19.52 2.29
CA VAL A 89 24.13 18.33 2.14
C VAL A 89 24.39 17.67 0.79
N TYR A 90 24.40 18.44 -0.28
CA TYR A 90 24.65 17.94 -1.64
C TYR A 90 26.03 17.25 -1.75
N GLN A 91 27.06 17.86 -1.18
CA GLN A 91 28.40 17.29 -1.17
C GLN A 91 28.45 15.96 -0.43
N VAL A 92 27.83 15.86 0.74
CA VAL A 92 27.80 14.61 1.52
C VAL A 92 27.01 13.53 0.75
N LEU A 93 25.88 13.87 0.18
CA LEU A 93 25.06 12.91 -0.56
C LEU A 93 25.78 12.43 -1.83
N SER A 94 26.34 13.33 -2.63
CA SER A 94 27.04 12.98 -3.88
C SER A 94 28.28 12.13 -3.66
N GLN A 95 28.96 12.27 -2.52
CA GLN A 95 30.14 11.48 -2.17
C GLN A 95 29.79 10.08 -1.60
N ASN A 96 28.63 9.95 -0.97
CA ASN A 96 28.27 8.74 -0.21
C ASN A 96 27.17 7.89 -0.85
N LEU A 97 26.42 8.42 -1.80
CA LEU A 97 25.40 7.67 -2.51
C LEU A 97 25.93 7.22 -3.87
N PRO A 98 25.76 5.94 -4.23
CA PRO A 98 26.17 5.41 -5.53
C PRO A 98 25.22 5.84 -6.65
N LEU A 99 24.70 7.06 -6.57
CA LEU A 99 23.78 7.61 -7.55
C LEU A 99 24.57 7.92 -8.83
N LYS A 100 24.27 7.19 -9.87
CA LYS A 100 24.75 7.54 -11.21
C LYS A 100 23.80 8.60 -11.76
N ALA A 101 24.35 9.70 -12.30
CA ALA A 101 23.57 10.57 -13.14
C ALA A 101 23.14 9.76 -14.37
N GLN A 102 21.94 9.22 -14.34
CA GLN A 102 21.32 8.58 -15.50
C GLN A 102 20.46 9.62 -16.20
N GLU A 103 20.56 9.64 -17.52
CA GLU A 103 19.49 10.25 -18.30
C GLU A 103 18.20 9.51 -17.95
N MET A 104 17.25 10.25 -17.41
CA MET A 104 15.95 9.70 -16.99
C MET A 104 15.32 8.97 -18.18
N PRO A 105 14.95 7.70 -18.04
CA PRO A 105 14.10 7.10 -19.03
C PRO A 105 12.79 7.89 -19.06
N SER A 106 12.42 8.40 -20.21
CA SER A 106 11.20 9.18 -20.48
C SER A 106 9.90 8.34 -20.31
N THR A 107 9.95 7.26 -19.58
CA THR A 107 8.83 6.37 -19.36
C THR A 107 8.06 6.79 -18.12
N SER A 108 6.82 7.22 -18.31
CA SER A 108 5.87 7.38 -17.24
C SER A 108 5.80 6.07 -16.44
N PRO A 109 5.69 6.14 -15.09
CA PRO A 109 5.54 4.95 -14.28
C PRO A 109 4.32 4.15 -14.77
N GLU A 110 4.52 2.85 -15.00
CA GLU A 110 3.43 1.97 -15.37
C GLU A 110 2.50 1.80 -14.17
N LEU A 111 1.35 2.45 -14.25
CA LEU A 111 0.34 2.34 -13.21
C LEU A 111 -0.31 0.96 -13.31
N ARG A 112 -0.43 0.27 -12.19
CA ARG A 112 -1.15 -0.99 -12.11
C ARG A 112 -2.62 -0.77 -12.50
N PRO A 113 -3.13 -1.40 -13.58
CA PRO A 113 -4.49 -1.20 -14.02
C PRO A 113 -5.46 -1.77 -12.97
N ARG A 114 -6.50 -1.00 -12.66
CA ARG A 114 -7.60 -1.48 -11.82
C ARG A 114 -8.49 -2.40 -12.61
N GLN A 115 -9.03 -3.41 -11.94
CA GLN A 115 -10.00 -4.32 -12.52
C GLN A 115 -11.31 -3.58 -12.81
N GLN A 116 -11.80 -3.74 -14.03
CA GLN A 116 -13.11 -3.25 -14.44
C GLN A 116 -14.18 -4.32 -14.22
N TYR A 117 -15.33 -3.92 -13.69
CA TYR A 117 -16.46 -4.81 -13.47
C TYR A 117 -17.65 -4.35 -14.30
N THR A 118 -18.14 -5.21 -15.17
CA THR A 118 -19.31 -4.93 -16.03
C THR A 118 -20.63 -5.27 -15.36
N GLU A 119 -20.58 -6.02 -14.26
CA GLU A 119 -21.75 -6.48 -13.51
C GLU A 119 -21.54 -6.26 -12.00
N ASN A 120 -22.64 -6.14 -11.27
CA ASN A 120 -22.60 -6.11 -9.81
C ASN A 120 -22.03 -7.42 -9.28
N THR A 121 -20.88 -7.34 -8.66
CA THR A 121 -20.13 -8.50 -8.19
C THR A 121 -19.97 -8.42 -6.67
N ILE A 122 -20.22 -9.54 -5.99
CA ILE A 122 -20.02 -9.65 -4.53
C ILE A 122 -18.84 -10.56 -4.27
N PHE A 123 -17.86 -10.05 -3.51
CA PHE A 123 -16.75 -10.82 -2.99
C PHE A 123 -17.01 -11.10 -1.51
N PHE A 124 -17.03 -12.35 -1.14
CA PHE A 124 -17.30 -12.76 0.23
C PHE A 124 -16.15 -13.61 0.77
N LEU A 125 -15.55 -13.17 1.88
CA LEU A 125 -14.53 -13.93 2.58
C LEU A 125 -15.07 -14.34 3.95
N PRO A 126 -15.41 -15.62 4.15
CA PRO A 126 -15.95 -16.08 5.41
C PRO A 126 -14.87 -16.13 6.50
N ASN A 127 -15.22 -15.66 7.69
CA ASN A 127 -14.39 -15.81 8.89
C ASN A 127 -15.28 -16.21 10.07
N SER A 128 -15.28 -17.50 10.38
CA SER A 128 -16.11 -18.07 11.46
C SER A 128 -15.76 -17.57 12.86
N LYS A 129 -14.60 -16.93 13.04
CA LYS A 129 -14.16 -16.36 14.31
C LYS A 129 -14.50 -14.87 14.44
N ALA A 130 -14.97 -14.26 13.37
CA ALA A 130 -15.33 -12.85 13.40
C ALA A 130 -16.66 -12.64 14.12
N THR A 131 -16.69 -11.68 15.05
CA THR A 131 -17.90 -11.26 15.76
C THR A 131 -18.62 -10.11 15.05
N GLN A 132 -17.98 -9.52 14.05
CA GLN A 132 -18.51 -8.39 13.27
C GLN A 132 -18.19 -8.62 11.80
N SER A 133 -19.07 -8.12 10.93
CA SER A 133 -18.85 -8.08 9.49
C SER A 133 -18.36 -6.70 9.06
N LYS A 134 -17.44 -6.68 8.09
CA LYS A 134 -17.04 -5.46 7.38
C LYS A 134 -17.61 -5.51 5.98
N ILE A 135 -18.24 -4.45 5.55
CA ILE A 135 -18.88 -4.34 4.24
C ILE A 135 -18.27 -3.13 3.53
N TYR A 136 -17.77 -3.35 2.33
CA TYR A 136 -17.22 -2.32 1.45
C TYR A 136 -18.04 -2.25 0.17
N PHE A 137 -18.46 -1.05 -0.17
CA PHE A 137 -19.05 -0.75 -1.47
C PHE A 137 -18.00 -0.03 -2.30
N PHE A 138 -17.61 -0.61 -3.40
CA PHE A 138 -16.76 0.02 -4.40
C PHE A 138 -17.63 0.42 -5.58
N ILE A 139 -17.68 1.70 -5.86
CA ILE A 139 -18.42 2.26 -6.99
C ILE A 139 -17.42 2.95 -7.89
N GLU A 140 -17.28 2.46 -9.11
CA GLU A 140 -16.39 3.06 -10.08
C GLU A 140 -16.97 4.39 -10.57
N GLY A 141 -16.16 5.44 -10.48
CA GLY A 141 -16.47 6.77 -10.99
C GLY A 141 -15.76 7.06 -12.30
N LYS A 142 -15.86 8.29 -12.75
CA LYS A 142 -15.04 8.82 -13.85
C LYS A 142 -13.59 9.02 -13.39
N PRO A 143 -12.62 9.07 -14.34
CA PRO A 143 -11.26 9.46 -14.02
C PRO A 143 -11.21 10.82 -13.32
N PHE A 144 -10.25 10.97 -12.40
CA PHE A 144 -10.05 12.22 -11.67
C PHE A 144 -9.67 13.36 -12.63
N ASP A 145 -10.33 14.51 -12.48
CA ASP A 145 -9.96 15.78 -13.11
C ASP A 145 -9.73 16.81 -11.98
N VAL A 146 -8.62 17.51 -12.02
CA VAL A 146 -8.25 18.57 -11.03
C VAL A 146 -9.35 19.62 -10.88
N LYS A 147 -10.14 19.87 -11.91
CA LYS A 147 -11.28 20.80 -11.84
C LYS A 147 -12.40 20.32 -10.92
N ASP A 148 -12.47 19.02 -10.68
CA ASP A 148 -13.48 18.41 -9.81
C ASP A 148 -13.05 18.39 -8.34
N ASP A 149 -11.82 18.73 -8.02
CA ASP A 149 -11.22 18.57 -6.68
C ASP A 149 -12.06 19.21 -5.58
N ILE A 150 -12.46 20.47 -5.74
CA ILE A 150 -13.31 21.18 -4.77
C ILE A 150 -14.68 20.47 -4.59
N PHE A 151 -15.26 19.97 -5.67
CA PHE A 151 -16.54 19.25 -5.60
C PHE A 151 -16.40 17.90 -4.92
N ILE A 152 -15.29 17.19 -5.17
CA ILE A 152 -14.95 15.91 -4.54
C ILE A 152 -14.75 16.13 -3.04
N GLU A 153 -14.01 17.15 -2.63
CA GLU A 153 -13.80 17.48 -1.22
C GLU A 153 -15.11 17.84 -0.52
N ALA A 154 -15.93 18.69 -1.14
CA ALA A 154 -17.24 19.07 -0.61
C ALA A 154 -18.18 17.87 -0.50
N PHE A 155 -18.23 17.03 -1.53
CA PHE A 155 -19.05 15.81 -1.51
C PHE A 155 -18.57 14.82 -0.46
N SER A 156 -17.26 14.58 -0.36
CA SER A 156 -16.67 13.68 0.63
C SER A 156 -16.99 14.14 2.05
N SER A 157 -16.87 15.44 2.32
CA SER A 157 -17.20 16.03 3.63
C SER A 157 -18.69 15.88 3.97
N TYR A 158 -19.59 16.11 3.01
CA TYR A 158 -21.02 15.95 3.20
C TYR A 158 -21.42 14.47 3.35
N PHE A 159 -20.90 13.62 2.48
CA PHE A 159 -21.37 12.23 2.36
C PHE A 159 -20.80 11.33 3.44
N GLY A 160 -19.48 11.33 3.67
CA GLY A 160 -18.89 10.30 4.52
C GLY A 160 -17.64 10.64 5.32
N ALA A 161 -17.07 11.84 5.16
CA ALA A 161 -15.85 12.22 5.85
C ALA A 161 -16.14 13.00 7.14
N GLY A 162 -16.33 12.29 8.26
CA GLY A 162 -16.47 12.93 9.57
C GLY A 162 -17.81 12.69 10.25
N PHE A 163 -17.90 13.12 11.53
CA PHE A 163 -19.02 12.82 12.41
C PHE A 163 -20.36 13.43 11.98
N GLY A 164 -20.36 14.52 11.25
CA GLY A 164 -21.56 15.16 10.75
C GLY A 164 -21.99 14.72 9.35
N SER A 165 -21.30 13.73 8.79
CA SER A 165 -21.61 13.26 7.44
C SER A 165 -22.88 12.40 7.37
N LEU A 166 -23.50 12.38 6.20
CA LEU A 166 -24.74 11.63 5.95
C LEU A 166 -24.61 10.15 6.33
N VAL A 167 -23.50 9.51 5.95
CA VAL A 167 -23.26 8.07 6.22
C VAL A 167 -23.13 7.80 7.71
N VAL A 168 -22.45 8.66 8.43
CA VAL A 168 -22.29 8.50 9.90
C VAL A 168 -23.63 8.75 10.59
N ASP A 169 -24.34 9.82 10.24
CA ASP A 169 -25.64 10.13 10.83
C ASP A 169 -26.66 9.00 10.60
N GLU A 170 -26.78 8.52 9.35
CA GLU A 170 -27.77 7.50 9.01
C GLU A 170 -27.44 6.10 9.53
N ILE A 171 -26.19 5.70 9.57
CA ILE A 171 -25.80 4.32 9.92
C ILE A 171 -25.46 4.21 11.41
N ARG A 172 -24.66 5.13 11.91
CA ARG A 172 -24.17 5.09 13.29
C ARG A 172 -25.15 5.73 14.25
N GLU A 173 -25.51 7.00 14.03
CA GLU A 173 -26.28 7.78 15.01
C GLU A 173 -27.76 7.37 15.04
N LYS A 174 -28.41 7.27 13.89
CA LYS A 174 -29.84 6.94 13.83
C LYS A 174 -30.16 5.46 13.98
N ARG A 175 -29.29 4.58 13.47
CA ARG A 175 -29.59 3.13 13.41
C ARG A 175 -28.70 2.28 14.30
N ALA A 176 -27.61 2.82 14.84
CA ALA A 176 -26.64 2.09 15.65
C ALA A 176 -26.14 0.77 15.00
N MET A 177 -26.09 0.72 13.67
CA MET A 177 -25.75 -0.49 12.93
C MET A 177 -24.24 -0.74 12.89
N ALA A 178 -23.42 0.32 12.97
CA ALA A 178 -21.97 0.22 12.95
C ALA A 178 -21.36 1.33 13.82
N TYR A 179 -20.26 1.00 14.53
CA TYR A 179 -19.48 2.00 15.25
C TYR A 179 -18.68 2.90 14.32
N THR A 180 -18.18 2.31 13.23
CA THR A 180 -17.42 3.04 12.20
C THR A 180 -18.14 2.89 10.86
N SER A 181 -18.46 4.01 10.25
CA SER A 181 -18.99 4.12 8.90
C SER A 181 -18.40 5.36 8.24
N TYR A 182 -18.00 5.25 6.98
CA TYR A 182 -17.48 6.38 6.23
C TYR A 182 -17.65 6.15 4.74
N GLY A 183 -17.58 7.22 3.96
CA GLY A 183 -17.51 7.17 2.50
C GLY A 183 -16.50 8.20 2.01
N ILE A 184 -15.72 7.83 1.04
CA ILE A 184 -14.71 8.68 0.41
C ILE A 184 -14.80 8.54 -1.10
N VAL A 185 -14.44 9.60 -1.81
CA VAL A 185 -14.31 9.64 -3.27
C VAL A 185 -12.84 9.76 -3.64
#